data_d655be924333bbaa964a92867a8b2c86
#
_entry.id   d655be924333bbaa964a92867a8b2c86
#
_cell.length_a   1.000
_cell.length_b   1.000
_cell.length_c   1.000
_cell.angle_alpha   90.00
_cell.angle_beta   90.00
_cell.angle_gamma   90.00
#
_symmetry.space_group_name_H-M   'P 1'
#
loop_
_entity.id
_entity.type
_entity.pdbx_description
1 polymer ?
#
loop_
_entity_poly.entity_id
_entity_poly.type
_entity_poly.pdbx_seq_one_letter_code
_entity_poly.pdbx_strand_id
1 'polypeptide(L)'
;MNLKNLGRRLAESLRDPHVRANVLALAGGKIIGLTLLLSVMYVFLPPVLHAQAGAPSPEMNAINTMWVLIAAFLVFCMQVGFVMLEAGFARSRESINILVEGIVDTCICGVLFWAWGFAFMFEPGNGFIGTTGFFLQGLPETYGTTGIPLLAFWVFQFAFADTCSTITSGAMVGRCGFIGDILYSIGVTGFIYPIIGHWGWGPDGWLAVMQPAAFRDFAGSTIVHSIGGAISLVGAIALGPRLGRVFHRDGGGPPLPHNIILGAVGGLILWFGWYGFNPGSTLSGMDLQGIARVSFNTTMAACSAGLVALFYAYMRVKKWDLGLTVNGFLAGLVAITAPCYWVSPTGAFFIGLVAGILVIWVTDLLEWVRIDDPIGAVPVHLGCGIWGTLSLGLFATGAYGLPTPTGMDSSVVVKGLFYGGGLAQLTAQAIGSAAVVSATLVASVVVMYAVKATGTLRVSKEGELEGLDLHEHGMVSYPEYVIHDSNVVPHFITPAASAPFSVPVKAKVEA
;
A
#
# COMPACT_ATOMS: atom_id res chain seq x y z
N MET A 1 -24.31 -9.73 15.11
CA MET A 1 -25.35 -9.55 14.06
C MET A 1 -25.77 -10.92 13.55
N ASN A 2 -27.08 -11.24 13.53
CA ASN A 2 -27.54 -12.60 13.23
C ASN A 2 -27.56 -12.82 11.70
N LEU A 3 -26.77 -13.75 11.17
CA LEU A 3 -26.66 -14.08 9.74
C LEU A 3 -28.02 -14.28 9.05
N LYS A 4 -29.04 -14.73 9.78
CA LYS A 4 -30.43 -14.84 9.29
C LYS A 4 -31.04 -13.46 8.96
N ASN A 5 -30.67 -12.40 9.68
CA ASN A 5 -31.15 -11.04 9.39
C ASN A 5 -30.47 -10.41 8.20
N LEU A 6 -29.19 -10.73 7.96
CA LEU A 6 -28.44 -10.27 6.79
C LEU A 6 -29.01 -10.88 5.50
N GLY A 7 -29.23 -12.19 5.48
CA GLY A 7 -29.83 -12.89 4.33
C GLY A 7 -31.25 -12.38 4.01
N ARG A 8 -32.04 -12.05 5.05
CA ARG A 8 -33.40 -11.51 4.86
C ARG A 8 -33.36 -10.10 4.26
N ARG A 9 -32.49 -9.21 4.73
CA ARG A 9 -32.32 -7.85 4.18
C ARG A 9 -31.81 -7.87 2.74
N LEU A 10 -30.88 -8.77 2.41
CA LEU A 10 -30.40 -8.96 1.05
C LEU A 10 -31.51 -9.45 0.13
N ALA A 11 -32.29 -10.43 0.57
CA ALA A 11 -33.44 -10.96 -0.16
C ALA A 11 -34.56 -9.93 -0.34
N GLU A 12 -34.77 -9.07 0.65
CA GLU A 12 -35.77 -7.97 0.60
C GLU A 12 -35.31 -6.88 -0.38
N SER A 13 -34.01 -6.50 -0.36
CA SER A 13 -33.45 -5.52 -1.30
C SER A 13 -33.46 -6.03 -2.76
N LEU A 14 -33.24 -7.32 -2.98
CA LEU A 14 -33.30 -7.94 -4.31
C LEU A 14 -34.74 -8.13 -4.83
N ARG A 15 -35.76 -7.92 -4.00
CA ARG A 15 -37.17 -7.91 -4.42
C ARG A 15 -37.57 -6.61 -5.11
N ASP A 16 -36.83 -5.52 -4.86
CA ASP A 16 -37.03 -4.27 -5.56
C ASP A 16 -36.58 -4.44 -7.03
N PRO A 17 -37.47 -4.25 -8.02
CA PRO A 17 -37.15 -4.43 -9.44
C PRO A 17 -36.02 -3.51 -9.91
N HIS A 18 -35.88 -2.31 -9.37
CA HIS A 18 -34.86 -1.35 -9.72
C HIS A 18 -33.48 -1.75 -9.13
N VAL A 19 -33.44 -2.22 -7.89
CA VAL A 19 -32.21 -2.74 -7.26
C VAL A 19 -31.75 -4.00 -7.99
N ARG A 20 -32.65 -4.91 -8.32
CA ARG A 20 -32.34 -6.14 -9.03
C ARG A 20 -31.84 -5.85 -10.46
N ALA A 21 -32.49 -4.94 -11.20
CA ALA A 21 -32.08 -4.54 -12.54
C ALA A 21 -30.69 -3.87 -12.52
N ASN A 22 -30.41 -3.02 -11.56
CA ASN A 22 -29.12 -2.36 -11.39
C ASN A 22 -28.00 -3.36 -11.01
N VAL A 23 -28.26 -4.31 -10.13
CA VAL A 23 -27.30 -5.37 -9.76
C VAL A 23 -27.02 -6.29 -10.95
N LEU A 24 -28.04 -6.69 -11.71
CA LEU A 24 -27.88 -7.53 -12.91
C LEU A 24 -27.20 -6.77 -14.05
N ALA A 25 -27.51 -5.51 -14.28
CA ALA A 25 -26.87 -4.68 -15.31
C ALA A 25 -25.38 -4.41 -14.95
N LEU A 26 -25.09 -4.12 -13.67
CA LEU A 26 -23.72 -3.94 -13.18
C LEU A 26 -22.91 -5.25 -13.23
N ALA A 27 -23.46 -6.38 -12.84
CA ALA A 27 -22.79 -7.67 -12.88
C ALA A 27 -22.62 -8.17 -14.33
N GLY A 28 -23.66 -8.07 -15.16
CA GLY A 28 -23.64 -8.52 -16.55
C GLY A 28 -22.71 -7.67 -17.43
N GLY A 29 -22.79 -6.35 -17.34
CA GLY A 29 -21.91 -5.43 -18.08
C GLY A 29 -20.43 -5.57 -17.74
N LYS A 30 -20.12 -5.86 -16.47
CA LYS A 30 -18.74 -6.05 -15.99
C LYS A 30 -18.16 -7.41 -16.40
N ILE A 31 -18.95 -8.47 -16.34
CA ILE A 31 -18.53 -9.80 -16.80
C ILE A 31 -18.26 -9.76 -18.31
N ILE A 32 -19.13 -9.14 -19.09
CA ILE A 32 -18.95 -9.00 -20.54
C ILE A 32 -17.73 -8.13 -20.87
N GLY A 33 -17.55 -7.00 -20.18
CA GLY A 33 -16.39 -6.11 -20.36
C GLY A 33 -15.07 -6.79 -20.01
N LEU A 34 -15.01 -7.52 -18.90
CA LEU A 34 -13.83 -8.28 -18.47
C LEU A 34 -13.54 -9.44 -19.44
N THR A 35 -14.57 -10.18 -19.88
CA THR A 35 -14.41 -11.30 -20.83
C THR A 35 -13.93 -10.80 -22.20
N LEU A 36 -14.45 -9.68 -22.71
CA LEU A 36 -13.98 -9.04 -23.94
C LEU A 36 -12.53 -8.56 -23.80
N LEU A 37 -12.18 -7.92 -22.71
CA LEU A 37 -10.80 -7.48 -22.43
C LEU A 37 -9.84 -8.68 -22.41
N LEU A 38 -10.17 -9.72 -21.66
CA LEU A 38 -9.37 -10.95 -21.55
C LEU A 38 -9.26 -11.69 -22.91
N SER A 39 -10.31 -11.71 -23.71
CA SER A 39 -10.31 -12.35 -25.04
C SER A 39 -9.44 -11.60 -26.06
N VAL A 40 -9.48 -10.26 -26.06
CA VAL A 40 -8.62 -9.42 -26.91
C VAL A 40 -7.16 -9.60 -26.55
N MET A 41 -6.85 -9.72 -25.27
CA MET A 41 -5.48 -9.86 -24.76
C MET A 41 -4.90 -11.26 -25.04
N TYR A 42 -5.69 -12.32 -24.98
CA TYR A 42 -5.25 -13.70 -25.28
C TYR A 42 -4.74 -13.87 -26.74
N VAL A 43 -5.25 -13.07 -27.69
CA VAL A 43 -4.92 -13.19 -29.13
C VAL A 43 -3.54 -12.61 -29.49
N PHE A 44 -2.95 -11.77 -28.61
CA PHE A 44 -1.75 -10.98 -28.95
C PHE A 44 -0.45 -11.39 -28.23
N LEU A 45 -0.39 -12.52 -27.51
CA LEU A 45 0.81 -12.91 -26.73
C LEU A 45 1.65 -14.00 -27.40
N PRO A 46 2.93 -13.74 -27.78
CA PRO A 46 3.88 -14.77 -28.19
C PRO A 46 4.60 -15.40 -26.97
N PRO A 47 5.01 -16.68 -27.05
CA PRO A 47 5.77 -17.34 -25.98
C PRO A 47 7.21 -16.80 -25.90
N VAL A 48 7.70 -16.57 -24.66
CA VAL A 48 9.06 -16.05 -24.40
C VAL A 48 9.98 -17.19 -23.93
N LEU A 49 11.13 -17.32 -24.60
CA LEU A 49 12.23 -18.21 -24.22
C LEU A 49 13.18 -17.47 -23.24
N HIS A 50 13.45 -18.03 -22.08
CA HIS A 50 14.37 -17.49 -21.08
C HIS A 50 15.79 -18.01 -21.34
N ALA A 51 16.77 -17.10 -21.41
CA ALA A 51 18.19 -17.45 -21.42
C ALA A 51 18.62 -17.85 -19.99
N GLN A 52 19.19 -19.03 -19.82
CA GLN A 52 19.73 -19.51 -18.56
C GLN A 52 21.06 -18.80 -18.24
N ALA A 53 21.06 -17.92 -17.23
CA ALA A 53 22.28 -17.60 -16.50
C ALA A 53 22.74 -18.83 -15.71
N GLY A 54 24.06 -19.07 -15.59
CA GLY A 54 24.58 -20.21 -14.80
C GLY A 54 24.02 -20.20 -13.38
N ALA A 55 23.73 -21.40 -12.83
CA ALA A 55 23.20 -21.53 -11.48
C ALA A 55 24.18 -20.92 -10.45
N PRO A 56 23.70 -20.14 -9.46
CA PRO A 56 24.54 -19.55 -8.43
C PRO A 56 25.17 -20.61 -7.52
N SER A 57 26.38 -20.34 -7.00
CA SER A 57 27.04 -21.28 -6.08
C SER A 57 26.30 -21.36 -4.72
N PRO A 58 26.55 -22.40 -3.90
CA PRO A 58 25.96 -22.49 -2.57
C PRO A 58 26.27 -21.28 -1.67
N GLU A 59 27.45 -20.72 -1.78
CA GLU A 59 27.87 -19.52 -1.02
C GLU A 59 27.09 -18.29 -1.49
N MET A 60 26.90 -18.12 -2.80
CA MET A 60 26.07 -17.04 -3.36
C MET A 60 24.62 -17.19 -2.90
N ASN A 61 24.07 -18.42 -2.89
CA ASN A 61 22.73 -18.69 -2.40
C ASN A 61 22.58 -18.32 -0.93
N ALA A 62 23.58 -18.62 -0.09
CA ALA A 62 23.58 -18.25 1.32
C ALA A 62 23.58 -16.72 1.49
N ILE A 63 24.43 -16.00 0.77
CA ILE A 63 24.51 -14.52 0.81
C ILE A 63 23.19 -13.90 0.31
N ASN A 64 22.66 -14.37 -0.81
CA ASN A 64 21.39 -13.88 -1.37
C ASN A 64 20.22 -14.14 -0.42
N THR A 65 20.18 -15.32 0.21
CA THR A 65 19.16 -15.65 1.21
C THR A 65 19.21 -14.74 2.42
N MET A 66 20.41 -14.52 2.99
CA MET A 66 20.60 -13.58 4.10
C MET A 66 20.19 -12.17 3.72
N TRP A 67 20.58 -11.71 2.54
CA TRP A 67 20.22 -10.38 2.04
C TRP A 67 18.70 -10.20 1.94
N VAL A 68 18.00 -11.16 1.32
CA VAL A 68 16.56 -11.11 1.15
C VAL A 68 15.81 -11.17 2.49
N LEU A 69 16.26 -12.01 3.43
CA LEU A 69 15.65 -12.08 4.77
C LEU A 69 15.86 -10.80 5.58
N ILE A 70 17.05 -10.22 5.57
CA ILE A 70 17.31 -8.93 6.21
C ILE A 70 16.43 -7.84 5.59
N ALA A 71 16.34 -7.81 4.25
CA ALA A 71 15.47 -6.89 3.54
C ALA A 71 14.00 -7.11 3.90
N ALA A 72 13.53 -8.37 3.97
CA ALA A 72 12.17 -8.71 4.39
C ALA A 72 11.85 -8.19 5.80
N PHE A 73 12.78 -8.35 6.75
CA PHE A 73 12.59 -7.86 8.12
C PHE A 73 12.54 -6.33 8.18
N LEU A 74 13.35 -5.64 7.36
CA LEU A 74 13.29 -4.18 7.25
C LEU A 74 11.95 -3.71 6.67
N VAL A 75 11.44 -4.38 5.62
CA VAL A 75 10.13 -4.08 5.05
C VAL A 75 9.02 -4.38 6.05
N PHE A 76 9.07 -5.52 6.74
CA PHE A 76 8.09 -5.84 7.77
C PHE A 76 8.10 -4.82 8.93
N CYS A 77 9.27 -4.27 9.28
CA CYS A 77 9.37 -3.18 10.26
C CYS A 77 8.62 -1.91 9.81
N MET A 78 8.33 -1.75 8.51
CA MET A 78 7.50 -0.64 8.03
C MET A 78 6.08 -0.67 8.59
N GLN A 79 5.54 -1.83 8.99
CA GLN A 79 4.25 -1.91 9.67
C GLN A 79 4.23 -1.12 10.99
N VAL A 80 5.32 -1.17 11.75
CA VAL A 80 5.48 -0.31 12.94
C VAL A 80 5.45 1.16 12.54
N GLY A 81 6.13 1.51 11.43
CA GLY A 81 6.13 2.86 10.89
C GLY A 81 4.74 3.33 10.44
N PHE A 82 3.98 2.48 9.76
CA PHE A 82 2.62 2.79 9.32
C PHE A 82 1.68 3.03 10.50
N VAL A 83 1.57 2.09 11.43
CA VAL A 83 0.64 2.25 12.57
C VAL A 83 1.01 3.46 13.45
N MET A 84 2.30 3.78 13.59
CA MET A 84 2.74 4.98 14.31
C MET A 84 2.41 6.26 13.54
N LEU A 85 2.63 6.28 12.22
CA LEU A 85 2.33 7.43 11.38
C LEU A 85 0.83 7.69 11.37
N GLU A 86 0.02 6.69 11.12
CA GLU A 86 -1.43 6.78 11.05
C GLU A 86 -2.02 7.19 12.40
N ALA A 87 -1.65 6.50 13.49
CA ALA A 87 -2.09 6.84 14.84
C ALA A 87 -1.71 8.28 15.20
N GLY A 88 -0.49 8.72 14.85
CA GLY A 88 -0.03 10.08 15.11
C GLY A 88 -0.82 11.16 14.38
N PHE A 89 -1.19 10.91 13.12
CA PHE A 89 -1.97 11.84 12.29
C PHE A 89 -3.48 11.79 12.56
N ALA A 90 -3.98 10.73 13.18
CA ALA A 90 -5.39 10.56 13.56
C ALA A 90 -5.77 11.42 14.78
N ARG A 91 -7.03 11.34 15.19
CA ARG A 91 -7.49 11.85 16.48
C ARG A 91 -7.14 10.84 17.58
N SER A 92 -6.94 11.31 18.83
CA SER A 92 -6.55 10.46 19.97
C SER A 92 -7.51 9.29 20.25
N ARG A 93 -8.77 9.42 19.88
CA ARG A 93 -9.83 8.43 20.08
C ARG A 93 -9.96 7.40 18.95
N GLU A 94 -8.96 7.32 18.08
CA GLU A 94 -8.88 6.41 16.91
C GLU A 94 -7.57 5.61 16.89
N SER A 95 -6.69 5.85 17.86
CA SER A 95 -5.33 5.30 17.84
C SER A 95 -5.29 3.80 18.09
N ILE A 96 -6.10 3.28 19.01
CA ILE A 96 -6.21 1.83 19.27
C ILE A 96 -6.82 1.14 18.07
N ASN A 97 -7.88 1.71 17.49
CA ASN A 97 -8.52 1.16 16.29
C ASN A 97 -7.49 0.95 15.17
N ILE A 98 -6.67 1.96 14.89
CA ILE A 98 -5.61 1.90 13.87
C ILE A 98 -4.60 0.77 14.17
N LEU A 99 -4.17 0.64 15.43
CA LEU A 99 -3.21 -0.42 15.79
C LEU A 99 -3.83 -1.81 15.62
N VAL A 100 -5.10 -1.98 16.01
CA VAL A 100 -5.81 -3.26 15.87
C VAL A 100 -6.04 -3.59 14.39
N GLU A 101 -6.49 -2.62 13.58
CA GLU A 101 -6.62 -2.76 12.13
C GLU A 101 -5.30 -3.20 11.50
N GLY A 102 -4.19 -2.49 11.74
CA GLY A 102 -2.89 -2.82 11.17
C GLY A 102 -2.37 -4.20 11.56
N ILE A 103 -2.57 -4.64 12.82
CA ILE A 103 -2.19 -5.99 13.26
C ILE A 103 -3.06 -7.06 12.58
N VAL A 104 -4.37 -6.83 12.50
CA VAL A 104 -5.31 -7.78 11.90
C VAL A 104 -5.11 -7.88 10.40
N ASP A 105 -4.87 -6.76 9.72
CA ASP A 105 -4.54 -6.72 8.29
C ASP A 105 -3.28 -7.52 7.98
N THR A 106 -2.23 -7.36 8.77
CA THR A 106 -1.00 -8.17 8.67
C THR A 106 -1.30 -9.66 8.81
N CYS A 107 -2.14 -10.06 9.79
CA CYS A 107 -2.52 -11.45 9.98
C CYS A 107 -3.36 -11.99 8.81
N ILE A 108 -4.33 -11.23 8.34
CA ILE A 108 -5.16 -11.58 7.17
C ILE A 108 -4.28 -11.73 5.93
N CYS A 109 -3.39 -10.76 5.69
CA CYS A 109 -2.46 -10.79 4.57
C CYS A 109 -1.59 -12.05 4.61
N GLY A 110 -0.98 -12.36 5.76
CA GLY A 110 -0.15 -13.55 5.89
C GLY A 110 -0.88 -14.84 5.55
N VAL A 111 -2.10 -15.01 6.06
CA VAL A 111 -2.91 -16.21 5.80
C VAL A 111 -3.35 -16.29 4.33
N LEU A 112 -3.86 -15.21 3.76
CA LEU A 112 -4.38 -15.22 2.39
C LEU A 112 -3.26 -15.27 1.35
N PHE A 113 -2.14 -14.59 1.61
CA PHE A 113 -0.99 -14.63 0.72
C PHE A 113 -0.34 -16.02 0.69
N TRP A 114 -0.31 -16.74 1.83
CA TRP A 114 0.07 -18.15 1.88
C TRP A 114 -0.92 -19.06 1.14
N ALA A 115 -2.23 -18.84 1.36
CA ALA A 115 -3.23 -19.77 0.85
C ALA A 115 -3.33 -19.71 -0.69
N TRP A 116 -3.37 -18.50 -1.26
CA TRP A 116 -3.53 -18.32 -2.71
C TRP A 116 -2.91 -17.03 -3.29
N GLY A 117 -2.66 -15.99 -2.49
CA GLY A 117 -2.14 -14.72 -3.01
C GLY A 117 -0.78 -14.89 -3.69
N PHE A 118 0.13 -15.65 -3.09
CA PHE A 118 1.43 -15.97 -3.69
C PHE A 118 1.28 -16.71 -5.02
N ALA A 119 0.40 -17.72 -5.06
CA ALA A 119 0.09 -18.48 -6.26
C ALA A 119 -0.43 -17.56 -7.39
N PHE A 120 -1.40 -16.69 -7.08
CA PHE A 120 -1.92 -15.74 -8.05
C PHE A 120 -0.87 -14.77 -8.59
N MET A 121 0.10 -14.37 -7.77
CA MET A 121 1.03 -13.31 -8.12
C MET A 121 2.33 -13.82 -8.76
N PHE A 122 2.93 -14.87 -8.22
CA PHE A 122 4.32 -15.26 -8.52
C PHE A 122 4.47 -16.62 -9.20
N GLU A 123 3.39 -17.36 -9.35
CA GLU A 123 3.45 -18.64 -10.03
C GLU A 123 2.99 -18.56 -11.48
N PRO A 124 3.43 -19.51 -12.33
CA PRO A 124 3.00 -19.56 -13.71
C PRO A 124 1.49 -19.78 -13.86
N GLY A 125 0.92 -19.21 -14.92
CA GLY A 125 -0.49 -19.36 -15.23
C GLY A 125 -0.85 -18.84 -16.61
N ASN A 126 -1.23 -17.58 -16.67
CA ASN A 126 -1.42 -16.83 -17.89
C ASN A 126 -1.02 -15.36 -17.64
N GLY A 127 -0.97 -14.53 -18.65
CA GLY A 127 -0.52 -13.14 -18.49
C GLY A 127 -1.25 -12.30 -17.44
N PHE A 128 -2.29 -12.82 -16.78
CA PHE A 128 -3.14 -12.08 -15.85
C PHE A 128 -3.14 -12.65 -14.42
N ILE A 129 -2.90 -13.95 -14.26
CA ILE A 129 -3.02 -14.63 -12.97
C ILE A 129 -2.23 -15.96 -12.98
N GLY A 130 -1.49 -16.22 -11.92
CA GLY A 130 -0.93 -17.54 -11.65
C GLY A 130 -1.99 -18.56 -11.26
N THR A 131 -1.79 -19.81 -11.63
CA THR A 131 -2.81 -20.88 -11.47
C THR A 131 -2.32 -22.12 -10.75
N THR A 132 -1.08 -22.10 -10.23
CA THR A 132 -0.43 -23.23 -9.56
C THR A 132 0.11 -22.79 -8.20
N GLY A 133 0.56 -23.72 -7.36
CA GLY A 133 1.25 -23.42 -6.11
C GLY A 133 0.35 -22.92 -4.97
N PHE A 134 -0.94 -23.20 -4.99
CA PHE A 134 -1.84 -22.87 -3.88
C PHE A 134 -1.37 -23.53 -2.59
N PHE A 135 -1.43 -22.80 -1.47
CA PHE A 135 -0.89 -23.21 -0.17
C PHE A 135 0.60 -23.54 -0.21
N LEU A 136 1.35 -22.99 -1.17
CA LEU A 136 2.76 -23.27 -1.48
C LEU A 136 3.04 -24.75 -1.78
N GLN A 137 2.03 -25.52 -2.18
CA GLN A 137 2.19 -26.94 -2.46
C GLN A 137 2.69 -27.19 -3.89
N GLY A 138 3.56 -28.20 -4.03
CA GLY A 138 4.10 -28.61 -5.34
C GLY A 138 5.10 -27.62 -5.93
N LEU A 139 5.57 -26.66 -5.16
CA LEU A 139 6.56 -25.68 -5.59
C LEU A 139 8.00 -26.18 -5.37
N PRO A 140 8.97 -25.66 -6.17
CA PRO A 140 10.38 -25.98 -5.98
C PRO A 140 10.91 -25.39 -4.66
N GLU A 141 12.05 -25.92 -4.17
CA GLU A 141 12.68 -25.46 -2.94
C GLU A 141 13.18 -24.01 -3.03
N THR A 142 13.48 -23.53 -4.25
CA THR A 142 13.95 -22.18 -4.53
C THR A 142 13.03 -21.46 -5.51
N TYR A 143 12.90 -20.14 -5.38
CA TYR A 143 12.12 -19.33 -6.28
C TYR A 143 12.85 -19.08 -7.61
N GLY A 144 12.28 -19.55 -8.70
CA GLY A 144 12.80 -19.38 -10.06
C GLY A 144 14.28 -19.81 -10.15
N THR A 145 15.09 -18.97 -10.81
CA THR A 145 16.55 -19.17 -10.98
C THR A 145 17.39 -18.44 -9.92
N THR A 146 16.75 -17.85 -8.89
CA THR A 146 17.43 -16.98 -7.92
C THR A 146 18.34 -17.72 -6.95
N GLY A 147 18.10 -19.01 -6.72
CA GLY A 147 18.77 -19.80 -5.68
C GLY A 147 18.32 -19.45 -4.26
N ILE A 148 17.36 -18.55 -4.11
CA ILE A 148 16.79 -18.14 -2.81
C ILE A 148 15.72 -19.18 -2.42
N PRO A 149 15.72 -19.70 -1.17
CA PRO A 149 14.66 -20.57 -0.69
C PRO A 149 13.28 -19.94 -0.89
N LEU A 150 12.34 -20.71 -1.38
CA LEU A 150 10.98 -20.25 -1.66
C LEU A 150 10.34 -19.53 -0.47
N LEU A 151 10.50 -20.07 0.74
CA LEU A 151 9.95 -19.47 1.94
C LEU A 151 10.60 -18.13 2.30
N ALA A 152 11.88 -17.93 2.00
CA ALA A 152 12.55 -16.64 2.20
C ALA A 152 12.02 -15.59 1.20
N PHE A 153 11.81 -15.98 -0.05
CA PHE A 153 11.18 -15.12 -1.05
C PHE A 153 9.73 -14.81 -0.69
N TRP A 154 8.98 -15.80 -0.19
CA TRP A 154 7.62 -15.61 0.29
C TRP A 154 7.54 -14.58 1.42
N VAL A 155 8.42 -14.66 2.44
CA VAL A 155 8.46 -13.68 3.56
C VAL A 155 8.72 -12.26 3.04
N PHE A 156 9.62 -12.14 2.06
CA PHE A 156 9.91 -10.85 1.43
C PHE A 156 8.69 -10.28 0.71
N GLN A 157 8.02 -11.08 -0.12
CA GLN A 157 6.86 -10.63 -0.89
C GLN A 157 5.59 -10.46 -0.05
N PHE A 158 5.45 -11.24 1.04
CA PHE A 158 4.40 -11.02 2.04
C PHE A 158 4.47 -9.61 2.62
N ALA A 159 5.66 -9.13 2.98
CA ALA A 159 5.82 -7.80 3.54
C ALA A 159 5.43 -6.67 2.55
N PHE A 160 5.55 -6.90 1.24
CA PHE A 160 5.08 -5.99 0.20
C PHE A 160 3.56 -6.01 0.05
N ALA A 161 2.95 -7.19 0.10
CA ALA A 161 1.50 -7.35 0.09
C ALA A 161 0.84 -6.66 1.29
N ASP A 162 1.42 -6.84 2.47
CA ASP A 162 1.02 -6.21 3.71
C ASP A 162 1.14 -4.68 3.64
N THR A 163 2.24 -4.16 3.10
CA THR A 163 2.41 -2.72 2.82
C THR A 163 1.28 -2.17 1.94
N CYS A 164 0.88 -2.88 0.88
CA CYS A 164 -0.21 -2.44 0.01
C CYS A 164 -1.56 -2.38 0.74
N SER A 165 -1.83 -3.34 1.63
CA SER A 165 -3.04 -3.36 2.46
C SER A 165 -3.08 -2.17 3.42
N THR A 166 -2.00 -1.95 4.15
CA THR A 166 -1.91 -0.88 5.15
C THR A 166 -2.02 0.52 4.51
N ILE A 167 -1.49 0.73 3.29
CA ILE A 167 -1.72 1.99 2.57
C ILE A 167 -3.22 2.29 2.43
N THR A 168 -4.04 1.26 2.28
CA THR A 168 -5.49 1.41 2.05
C THR A 168 -6.20 2.00 3.26
N SER A 169 -5.88 1.57 4.48
CA SER A 169 -6.51 2.03 5.74
C SER A 169 -6.32 3.53 5.96
N GLY A 170 -5.17 4.08 5.60
CA GLY A 170 -4.81 5.47 5.85
C GLY A 170 -5.80 6.52 5.36
N ALA A 171 -6.41 6.30 4.18
CA ALA A 171 -7.44 7.22 3.66
C ALA A 171 -8.81 7.05 4.33
N MET A 172 -9.00 6.03 5.15
CA MET A 172 -10.29 5.67 5.77
C MET A 172 -10.35 5.89 7.27
N VAL A 173 -9.24 6.27 7.86
CA VAL A 173 -9.07 6.56 9.29
C VAL A 173 -10.23 7.38 9.86
N GLY A 174 -10.71 6.96 11.05
CA GLY A 174 -11.65 7.69 11.90
C GLY A 174 -13.12 7.58 11.50
N ARG A 175 -13.48 6.75 10.51
CA ARG A 175 -14.87 6.49 10.13
C ARG A 175 -15.11 5.12 9.49
N CYS A 176 -14.08 4.33 9.23
CA CYS A 176 -14.23 2.94 8.82
C CYS A 176 -14.67 2.10 10.00
N GLY A 177 -15.65 1.20 9.81
CA GLY A 177 -16.04 0.23 10.83
C GLY A 177 -15.09 -0.97 10.78
N PHE A 178 -14.69 -1.49 11.93
CA PHE A 178 -13.70 -2.56 12.04
C PHE A 178 -14.05 -3.83 11.24
N ILE A 179 -15.32 -4.24 11.23
CA ILE A 179 -15.76 -5.36 10.39
C ILE A 179 -15.67 -5.02 8.90
N GLY A 180 -15.89 -3.76 8.53
CA GLY A 180 -15.72 -3.29 7.16
C GLY A 180 -14.27 -3.36 6.72
N ASP A 181 -13.35 -3.02 7.62
CA ASP A 181 -11.91 -3.11 7.43
C ASP A 181 -11.49 -4.56 7.15
N ILE A 182 -11.84 -5.51 8.00
CA ILE A 182 -11.58 -6.95 7.79
C ILE A 182 -12.08 -7.42 6.41
N LEU A 183 -13.28 -7.01 6.01
CA LEU A 183 -13.88 -7.48 4.76
C LEU A 183 -13.20 -6.91 3.53
N TYR A 184 -12.82 -5.62 3.53
CA TYR A 184 -12.09 -5.10 2.37
C TYR A 184 -10.64 -5.58 2.32
N SER A 185 -9.98 -5.79 3.46
CA SER A 185 -8.61 -6.31 3.54
C SER A 185 -8.51 -7.71 2.94
N ILE A 186 -9.52 -8.57 3.14
CA ILE A 186 -9.65 -9.83 2.41
C ILE A 186 -9.68 -9.61 0.89
N GLY A 187 -10.43 -8.61 0.43
CA GLY A 187 -10.51 -8.25 -0.99
C GLY A 187 -9.18 -7.74 -1.55
N VAL A 188 -8.48 -6.91 -0.78
CA VAL A 188 -7.20 -6.30 -1.18
C VAL A 188 -6.09 -7.34 -1.24
N THR A 189 -5.82 -8.03 -0.13
CA THR A 189 -4.67 -8.93 0.00
C THR A 189 -4.90 -10.29 -0.67
N GLY A 190 -6.15 -10.76 -0.71
CA GLY A 190 -6.48 -12.03 -1.34
C GLY A 190 -6.66 -11.96 -2.85
N PHE A 191 -7.04 -10.79 -3.41
CA PHE A 191 -7.43 -10.72 -4.81
C PHE A 191 -6.87 -9.52 -5.57
N ILE A 192 -7.10 -8.28 -5.13
CA ILE A 192 -6.73 -7.09 -5.92
C ILE A 192 -5.22 -7.04 -6.12
N TYR A 193 -4.48 -7.03 -5.03
CA TYR A 193 -3.02 -6.91 -5.06
C TYR A 193 -2.35 -8.07 -5.82
N PRO A 194 -2.60 -9.35 -5.48
CA PRO A 194 -1.87 -10.43 -6.12
C PRO A 194 -2.24 -10.61 -7.60
N ILE A 195 -3.50 -10.48 -7.97
CA ILE A 195 -3.91 -10.67 -9.37
C ILE A 195 -3.37 -9.55 -10.26
N ILE A 196 -3.51 -8.30 -9.83
CA ILE A 196 -3.03 -7.16 -10.63
C ILE A 196 -1.49 -7.07 -10.57
N GLY A 197 -0.90 -7.42 -9.44
CA GLY A 197 0.56 -7.48 -9.27
C GLY A 197 1.22 -8.50 -10.19
N HIS A 198 0.57 -9.62 -10.48
CA HIS A 198 1.03 -10.62 -11.44
C HIS A 198 1.34 -10.02 -12.81
N TRP A 199 0.58 -9.03 -13.26
CA TRP A 199 0.76 -8.42 -14.58
C TRP A 199 2.16 -7.85 -14.80
N GLY A 200 2.77 -7.28 -13.76
CA GLY A 200 4.09 -6.67 -13.83
C GLY A 200 5.21 -7.48 -13.18
N TRP A 201 4.90 -8.35 -12.21
CA TRP A 201 5.88 -9.11 -11.44
C TRP A 201 5.74 -10.63 -11.58
N GLY A 202 4.63 -11.13 -12.12
CA GLY A 202 4.46 -12.55 -12.41
C GLY A 202 5.42 -13.02 -13.52
N PRO A 203 5.81 -14.31 -13.52
CA PRO A 203 6.79 -14.84 -14.47
C PRO A 203 6.33 -14.74 -15.94
N ASP A 204 5.03 -14.77 -16.18
CA ASP A 204 4.37 -14.66 -17.48
C ASP A 204 3.40 -13.45 -17.57
N GLY A 205 3.52 -12.49 -16.61
CA GLY A 205 2.72 -11.27 -16.59
C GLY A 205 2.80 -10.47 -17.88
N TRP A 206 1.66 -10.12 -18.46
CA TRP A 206 1.60 -9.51 -19.80
C TRP A 206 2.34 -8.16 -19.89
N LEU A 207 2.41 -7.39 -18.82
CA LEU A 207 3.19 -6.15 -18.76
C LEU A 207 4.70 -6.43 -18.70
N ALA A 208 5.11 -7.49 -18.00
CA ALA A 208 6.51 -7.87 -17.85
C ALA A 208 7.15 -8.32 -19.17
N VAL A 209 6.31 -8.84 -20.10
CA VAL A 209 6.75 -9.37 -21.40
C VAL A 209 6.39 -8.50 -22.60
N MET A 210 5.85 -7.30 -22.38
CA MET A 210 5.47 -6.35 -23.44
C MET A 210 6.63 -6.02 -24.40
N GLN A 211 6.28 -5.77 -25.65
CA GLN A 211 7.20 -5.32 -26.71
C GLN A 211 6.73 -3.98 -27.31
N PRO A 212 7.61 -3.11 -27.80
CA PRO A 212 9.07 -3.25 -27.95
C PRO A 212 9.86 -3.00 -26.64
N ALA A 213 9.20 -2.53 -25.58
CA ALA A 213 9.79 -2.37 -24.25
C ALA A 213 8.84 -2.97 -23.21
N ALA A 214 9.37 -3.70 -22.25
CA ALA A 214 8.60 -4.22 -21.13
C ALA A 214 8.32 -3.12 -20.09
N PHE A 215 7.18 -3.18 -19.45
CA PHE A 215 6.91 -2.42 -18.23
C PHE A 215 7.92 -2.81 -17.15
N ARG A 216 8.45 -1.81 -16.44
CA ARG A 216 9.43 -2.00 -15.38
C ARG A 216 8.99 -1.27 -14.14
N ASP A 217 8.93 -1.99 -13.04
CA ASP A 217 8.67 -1.45 -11.71
C ASP A 217 9.56 -2.21 -10.73
N PHE A 218 10.70 -1.59 -10.34
CA PHE A 218 11.75 -2.29 -9.62
C PHE A 218 11.29 -2.80 -8.26
N ALA A 219 10.63 -1.94 -7.50
CA ALA A 219 10.20 -2.28 -6.16
C ALA A 219 8.74 -1.87 -5.84
N GLY A 220 7.97 -1.30 -6.80
CA GLY A 220 6.53 -1.17 -6.61
C GLY A 220 5.94 0.23 -6.56
N SER A 221 6.49 1.25 -7.25
CA SER A 221 5.78 2.55 -7.34
C SER A 221 4.36 2.38 -7.88
N THR A 222 4.16 1.49 -8.87
CA THR A 222 2.82 1.14 -9.36
C THR A 222 2.27 -0.08 -8.63
N ILE A 223 3.00 -1.19 -8.61
CA ILE A 223 2.50 -2.51 -8.16
C ILE A 223 2.14 -2.52 -6.66
N VAL A 224 2.80 -1.73 -5.83
CA VAL A 224 2.46 -1.60 -4.41
C VAL A 224 1.73 -0.28 -4.14
N HIS A 225 2.41 0.83 -4.42
CA HIS A 225 1.96 2.13 -3.96
C HIS A 225 0.77 2.67 -4.75
N SER A 226 0.78 2.58 -6.09
CA SER A 226 -0.39 3.05 -6.85
C SER A 226 -1.59 2.12 -6.69
N ILE A 227 -1.39 0.81 -6.50
CA ILE A 227 -2.49 -0.11 -6.16
C ILE A 227 -3.09 0.31 -4.80
N GLY A 228 -2.29 0.37 -3.73
CA GLY A 228 -2.78 0.78 -2.41
C GLY A 228 -3.44 2.15 -2.42
N GLY A 229 -2.82 3.15 -3.06
CA GLY A 229 -3.34 4.50 -3.17
C GLY A 229 -4.62 4.63 -4.01
N ALA A 230 -4.80 3.79 -5.04
CA ALA A 230 -6.05 3.74 -5.82
C ALA A 230 -7.19 3.12 -5.01
N ILE A 231 -6.90 2.08 -4.23
CA ILE A 231 -7.89 1.49 -3.31
C ILE A 231 -8.26 2.52 -2.24
N SER A 232 -7.29 3.22 -1.66
CA SER A 232 -7.47 4.33 -0.71
C SER A 232 -8.43 5.40 -1.24
N LEU A 233 -8.23 5.83 -2.49
CA LEU A 233 -9.09 6.82 -3.14
C LEU A 233 -10.55 6.35 -3.21
N VAL A 234 -10.78 5.11 -3.65
CA VAL A 234 -12.12 4.55 -3.75
C VAL A 234 -12.74 4.36 -2.37
N GLY A 235 -11.97 3.91 -1.38
CA GLY A 235 -12.39 3.77 0.01
C GLY A 235 -12.84 5.11 0.60
N ALA A 236 -12.02 6.16 0.45
CA ALA A 236 -12.36 7.51 0.90
C ALA A 236 -13.66 8.05 0.25
N ILE A 237 -13.86 7.78 -1.05
CA ILE A 237 -15.10 8.16 -1.77
C ILE A 237 -16.31 7.35 -1.27
N ALA A 238 -16.15 6.04 -1.09
CA ALA A 238 -17.23 5.16 -0.65
C ALA A 238 -17.72 5.47 0.77
N LEU A 239 -16.79 5.83 1.67
CA LEU A 239 -17.07 6.25 3.04
C LEU A 239 -17.67 7.67 3.10
N GLY A 240 -17.15 8.58 2.28
CA GLY A 240 -17.41 10.00 2.41
C GLY A 240 -16.57 10.66 3.52
N PRO A 241 -16.69 11.98 3.72
CA PRO A 241 -15.91 12.70 4.72
C PRO A 241 -16.32 12.36 6.17
N ARG A 242 -15.37 12.57 7.10
CA ARG A 242 -15.60 12.46 8.55
C ARG A 242 -16.64 13.48 8.99
N LEU A 243 -17.35 13.18 10.05
CA LEU A 243 -18.36 14.09 10.62
C LEU A 243 -17.71 15.43 11.02
N GLY A 244 -18.36 16.52 10.61
CA GLY A 244 -17.86 17.87 10.89
C GLY A 244 -16.67 18.31 10.02
N ARG A 245 -16.25 17.55 9.02
CA ARG A 245 -15.18 17.92 8.10
C ARG A 245 -15.59 19.12 7.24
N VAL A 246 -14.86 20.23 7.35
CA VAL A 246 -15.02 21.41 6.50
C VAL A 246 -13.74 21.57 5.68
N PHE A 247 -13.86 21.56 4.35
CA PHE A 247 -12.71 21.61 3.45
C PHE A 247 -12.17 23.05 3.29
N HIS A 248 -10.91 23.18 2.85
CA HIS A 248 -10.27 24.50 2.68
C HIS A 248 -11.07 25.43 1.77
N ARG A 249 -11.61 24.90 0.66
CA ARG A 249 -12.47 25.68 -0.24
C ARG A 249 -13.76 26.20 0.39
N ASP A 250 -14.18 25.61 1.50
CA ASP A 250 -15.39 25.97 2.25
C ASP A 250 -15.07 26.75 3.54
N GLY A 251 -13.81 27.22 3.68
CA GLY A 251 -13.36 28.05 4.79
C GLY A 251 -12.88 27.27 6.03
N GLY A 252 -12.70 25.95 5.93
CA GLY A 252 -12.22 25.10 7.02
C GLY A 252 -10.80 24.58 6.81
N GLY A 253 -10.51 23.42 7.38
CA GLY A 253 -9.24 22.69 7.28
C GLY A 253 -9.37 21.28 7.82
N PRO A 254 -8.35 20.43 7.65
CA PRO A 254 -8.35 19.07 8.19
C PRO A 254 -8.39 19.12 9.73
N PRO A 255 -8.99 18.10 10.38
CA PRO A 255 -8.82 17.91 11.81
C PRO A 255 -7.33 17.82 12.16
N LEU A 256 -6.95 18.45 13.27
CA LEU A 256 -5.55 18.43 13.69
C LEU A 256 -5.14 17.03 14.18
N PRO A 257 -3.91 16.61 13.85
CA PRO A 257 -3.35 15.38 14.37
C PRO A 257 -3.19 15.47 15.89
N HIS A 258 -3.46 14.37 16.60
CA HIS A 258 -3.32 14.42 18.06
C HIS A 258 -1.86 14.32 18.52
N ASN A 259 -0.99 13.68 17.74
CA ASN A 259 0.43 13.51 18.08
C ASN A 259 1.30 13.49 16.81
N ILE A 260 1.58 14.70 16.30
CA ILE A 260 2.41 14.85 15.09
C ILE A 260 3.85 14.31 15.27
N ILE A 261 4.35 14.24 16.52
CA ILE A 261 5.67 13.69 16.82
C ILE A 261 5.66 12.18 16.55
N LEU A 262 4.64 11.47 17.02
CA LEU A 262 4.45 10.05 16.74
C LEU A 262 4.37 9.80 15.23
N GLY A 263 3.61 10.63 14.51
CA GLY A 263 3.51 10.57 13.05
C GLY A 263 4.86 10.77 12.34
N ALA A 264 5.66 11.72 12.80
CA ALA A 264 7.00 11.96 12.24
C ALA A 264 7.97 10.80 12.51
N VAL A 265 7.95 10.22 13.72
CA VAL A 265 8.76 9.05 14.06
C VAL A 265 8.34 7.86 13.20
N GLY A 266 7.03 7.63 13.02
CA GLY A 266 6.51 6.61 12.10
C GLY A 266 7.04 6.80 10.68
N GLY A 267 7.00 8.03 10.15
CA GLY A 267 7.57 8.35 8.85
C GLY A 267 9.07 8.03 8.72
N LEU A 268 9.87 8.29 9.76
CA LEU A 268 11.30 7.94 9.76
C LEU A 268 11.53 6.42 9.82
N ILE A 269 10.69 5.67 10.54
CA ILE A 269 10.73 4.21 10.54
C ILE A 269 10.38 3.66 9.14
N LEU A 270 9.40 4.25 8.47
CA LEU A 270 9.08 3.91 7.07
C LEU A 270 10.29 4.15 6.15
N TRP A 271 10.98 5.29 6.29
CA TRP A 271 12.19 5.55 5.52
C TRP A 271 13.28 4.50 5.78
N PHE A 272 13.50 4.15 7.05
CA PHE A 272 14.46 3.11 7.42
C PHE A 272 14.11 1.76 6.78
N GLY A 273 12.84 1.35 6.83
CA GLY A 273 12.36 0.12 6.20
C GLY A 273 12.49 0.14 4.66
N TRP A 274 12.48 1.35 4.04
CA TRP A 274 12.66 1.49 2.60
C TRP A 274 14.03 1.02 2.09
N TYR A 275 15.03 0.93 2.96
CA TYR A 275 16.31 0.29 2.61
C TYR A 275 16.20 -1.24 2.48
N GLY A 276 15.19 -1.85 3.07
CA GLY A 276 14.78 -3.22 2.73
C GLY A 276 13.93 -3.26 1.46
N PHE A 277 13.05 -2.29 1.29
CA PHE A 277 12.10 -2.22 0.18
C PHE A 277 12.80 -2.10 -1.18
N ASN A 278 13.55 -1.03 -1.40
CA ASN A 278 14.21 -0.75 -2.67
C ASN A 278 15.50 -1.56 -2.86
N PRO A 279 16.55 -1.45 -2.05
CA PRO A 279 17.77 -2.25 -2.23
C PRO A 279 17.53 -3.76 -2.14
N GLY A 280 16.62 -4.20 -1.27
CA GLY A 280 16.26 -5.62 -1.14
C GLY A 280 15.68 -6.23 -2.41
N SER A 281 15.02 -5.42 -3.25
CA SER A 281 14.45 -5.86 -4.54
C SER A 281 15.49 -6.22 -5.59
N THR A 282 16.79 -6.06 -5.32
CA THR A 282 17.85 -6.71 -6.12
C THR A 282 17.75 -8.24 -6.03
N LEU A 283 17.18 -8.79 -4.96
CA LEU A 283 17.11 -10.21 -4.64
C LEU A 283 18.48 -10.90 -4.65
N SER A 284 19.56 -10.12 -4.62
CA SER A 284 20.94 -10.62 -4.72
C SER A 284 21.88 -9.75 -3.91
N GLY A 285 22.51 -10.36 -2.90
CA GLY A 285 23.64 -9.75 -2.18
C GLY A 285 24.90 -9.63 -3.03
N MET A 286 24.92 -10.23 -4.23
CA MET A 286 26.05 -10.18 -5.17
C MET A 286 26.02 -8.94 -6.07
N ASP A 287 24.87 -8.26 -6.21
CA ASP A 287 24.78 -7.01 -6.98
C ASP A 287 25.19 -5.80 -6.14
N LEU A 288 26.47 -5.76 -5.77
CA LEU A 288 27.05 -4.74 -4.89
C LEU A 288 26.80 -3.31 -5.39
N GLN A 289 26.98 -3.10 -6.69
CA GLN A 289 26.80 -1.80 -7.32
C GLN A 289 25.30 -1.42 -7.42
N GLY A 290 24.44 -2.39 -7.68
CA GLY A 290 22.98 -2.21 -7.67
C GLY A 290 22.49 -1.82 -6.29
N ILE A 291 22.85 -2.58 -5.27
CA ILE A 291 22.48 -2.28 -3.87
C ILE A 291 22.94 -0.87 -3.47
N ALA A 292 24.20 -0.52 -3.71
CA ALA A 292 24.76 0.78 -3.36
C ALA A 292 24.05 1.92 -4.09
N ARG A 293 23.83 1.79 -5.40
CA ARG A 293 23.12 2.78 -6.24
C ARG A 293 21.67 2.96 -5.82
N VAL A 294 20.95 1.88 -5.59
CA VAL A 294 19.56 1.91 -5.17
C VAL A 294 19.41 2.55 -3.79
N SER A 295 20.30 2.22 -2.85
CA SER A 295 20.33 2.86 -1.52
C SER A 295 20.55 4.37 -1.62
N PHE A 296 21.52 4.79 -2.44
CA PHE A 296 21.81 6.21 -2.65
C PHE A 296 20.63 6.93 -3.30
N ASN A 297 20.06 6.37 -4.38
CA ASN A 297 18.95 6.96 -5.11
C ASN A 297 17.70 7.09 -4.22
N THR A 298 17.42 6.09 -3.39
CA THR A 298 16.34 6.10 -2.40
C THR A 298 16.51 7.26 -1.42
N THR A 299 17.71 7.40 -0.86
CA THR A 299 18.04 8.50 0.07
C THR A 299 17.91 9.87 -0.60
N MET A 300 18.49 10.01 -1.80
CA MET A 300 18.52 11.30 -2.49
C MET A 300 17.14 11.80 -2.89
N ALA A 301 16.26 10.91 -3.37
CA ALA A 301 14.90 11.28 -3.72
C ALA A 301 14.07 11.67 -2.49
N ALA A 302 14.23 10.96 -1.38
CA ALA A 302 13.57 11.32 -0.12
C ALA A 302 14.03 12.68 0.39
N CYS A 303 15.34 12.94 0.42
CA CYS A 303 15.91 14.22 0.86
C CYS A 303 15.42 15.39 -0.01
N SER A 304 15.49 15.25 -1.33
CA SER A 304 15.08 16.34 -2.24
C SER A 304 13.58 16.61 -2.15
N ALA A 305 12.75 15.57 -2.05
CA ALA A 305 11.31 15.71 -1.91
C ALA A 305 10.89 16.34 -0.57
N GLY A 306 11.50 15.89 0.53
CA GLY A 306 11.23 16.45 1.87
C GLY A 306 11.61 17.93 1.95
N LEU A 307 12.78 18.29 1.43
CA LEU A 307 13.22 19.69 1.41
C LEU A 307 12.33 20.57 0.55
N VAL A 308 12.01 20.15 -0.68
CA VAL A 308 11.16 20.98 -1.55
C VAL A 308 9.74 21.09 -1.00
N ALA A 309 9.17 20.04 -0.40
CA ALA A 309 7.87 20.10 0.24
C ALA A 309 7.87 21.10 1.42
N LEU A 310 8.91 21.07 2.28
CA LEU A 310 9.09 21.98 3.40
C LEU A 310 9.14 23.44 2.93
N PHE A 311 10.00 23.75 1.94
CA PHE A 311 10.15 25.12 1.44
C PHE A 311 8.91 25.59 0.67
N TYR A 312 8.29 24.73 -0.13
CA TYR A 312 7.08 25.06 -0.85
C TYR A 312 5.90 25.33 0.10
N ALA A 313 5.73 24.52 1.15
CA ALA A 313 4.75 24.79 2.21
C ALA A 313 5.02 26.12 2.91
N TYR A 314 6.29 26.42 3.26
CA TYR A 314 6.65 27.69 3.88
C TYR A 314 6.36 28.89 2.97
N MET A 315 6.62 28.79 1.68
CA MET A 315 6.29 29.88 0.74
C MET A 315 4.78 30.21 0.73
N ARG A 316 3.93 29.19 0.89
CA ARG A 316 2.47 29.34 0.87
C ARG A 316 1.88 29.85 2.18
N VAL A 317 2.26 29.27 3.31
CA VAL A 317 1.61 29.52 4.61
C VAL A 317 2.50 30.24 5.63
N LYS A 318 3.77 30.52 5.29
CA LYS A 318 4.78 31.17 6.15
C LYS A 318 5.01 30.43 7.49
N LYS A 319 4.79 29.14 7.49
CA LYS A 319 5.08 28.22 8.61
C LYS A 319 5.80 26.99 8.09
N TRP A 320 6.72 26.46 8.90
CA TRP A 320 7.36 25.18 8.65
C TRP A 320 6.38 24.06 9.05
N ASP A 321 5.92 23.29 8.08
CA ASP A 321 4.90 22.26 8.31
C ASP A 321 5.56 20.88 8.39
N LEU A 322 5.50 20.26 9.58
CA LEU A 322 6.08 18.95 9.81
C LEU A 322 5.32 17.84 9.05
N GLY A 323 3.99 17.92 9.02
CA GLY A 323 3.16 16.91 8.33
C GLY A 323 3.41 16.89 6.83
N LEU A 324 3.40 18.07 6.18
CA LEU A 324 3.74 18.16 4.76
C LEU A 324 5.19 17.79 4.46
N THR A 325 6.11 18.01 5.40
CA THR A 325 7.51 17.57 5.24
C THR A 325 7.62 16.05 5.29
N VAL A 326 6.91 15.40 6.22
CA VAL A 326 6.83 13.93 6.31
C VAL A 326 6.24 13.33 5.04
N ASN A 327 5.08 13.81 4.61
CA ASN A 327 4.48 13.37 3.35
C ASN A 327 5.38 13.68 2.13
N GLY A 328 6.16 14.76 2.20
CA GLY A 328 7.14 15.12 1.17
C GLY A 328 8.23 14.08 1.00
N PHE A 329 8.95 13.69 2.05
CA PHE A 329 9.98 12.67 1.91
C PHE A 329 9.40 11.29 1.59
N LEU A 330 8.22 10.93 2.12
CA LEU A 330 7.52 9.70 1.75
C LEU A 330 7.14 9.69 0.26
N ALA A 331 6.68 10.81 -0.28
CA ALA A 331 6.41 10.97 -1.70
C ALA A 331 7.66 10.74 -2.57
N GLY A 332 8.82 11.23 -2.12
CA GLY A 332 10.11 10.97 -2.75
C GLY A 332 10.49 9.50 -2.74
N LEU A 333 10.27 8.82 -1.60
CA LEU A 333 10.50 7.38 -1.45
C LEU A 333 9.60 6.57 -2.39
N VAL A 334 8.31 6.89 -2.46
CA VAL A 334 7.37 6.26 -3.39
C VAL A 334 7.76 6.48 -4.84
N ALA A 335 8.09 7.71 -5.21
CA ALA A 335 8.42 8.05 -6.59
C ALA A 335 9.70 7.37 -7.09
N ILE A 336 10.69 7.17 -6.23
CA ILE A 336 11.95 6.52 -6.62
C ILE A 336 11.84 5.00 -6.67
N THR A 337 10.80 4.41 -6.08
CA THR A 337 10.68 2.96 -5.90
C THR A 337 10.67 2.18 -7.23
N ALA A 338 10.02 2.68 -8.30
CA ALA A 338 10.09 2.03 -9.61
C ALA A 338 11.43 2.25 -10.33
N PRO A 339 11.98 3.49 -10.41
CA PRO A 339 13.13 3.75 -11.23
C PRO A 339 14.49 3.57 -10.52
N CYS A 340 14.54 3.35 -9.21
CA CYS A 340 15.74 3.46 -8.38
C CYS A 340 16.95 2.67 -8.91
N TYR A 341 16.73 1.54 -9.58
CA TYR A 341 17.79 0.71 -10.15
C TYR A 341 18.39 1.30 -11.41
N TRP A 342 17.60 1.96 -12.26
CA TRP A 342 17.99 2.36 -13.62
C TRP A 342 18.35 3.83 -13.78
N VAL A 343 18.16 4.66 -12.75
CA VAL A 343 18.45 6.09 -12.83
C VAL A 343 19.77 6.47 -12.17
N SER A 344 20.33 7.59 -12.61
CA SER A 344 21.52 8.18 -11.98
C SER A 344 21.18 8.90 -10.67
N PRO A 345 22.19 9.20 -9.82
CA PRO A 345 21.99 10.06 -8.64
C PRO A 345 21.32 11.39 -8.94
N THR A 346 21.71 12.04 -10.04
CA THR A 346 21.08 13.29 -10.49
C THR A 346 19.62 13.08 -10.90
N GLY A 347 19.31 11.98 -11.59
CA GLY A 347 17.94 11.61 -11.92
C GLY A 347 17.09 11.41 -10.66
N ALA A 348 17.61 10.72 -9.65
CA ALA A 348 16.92 10.51 -8.37
C ALA A 348 16.61 11.85 -7.65
N PHE A 349 17.55 12.80 -7.67
CA PHE A 349 17.32 14.14 -7.10
C PHE A 349 16.13 14.83 -7.77
N PHE A 350 16.05 14.86 -9.11
CA PHE A 350 14.97 15.52 -9.83
C PHE A 350 13.63 14.78 -9.69
N ILE A 351 13.65 13.45 -9.63
CA ILE A 351 12.44 12.64 -9.39
C ILE A 351 11.83 12.99 -8.03
N GLY A 352 12.66 13.07 -6.99
CA GLY A 352 12.22 13.46 -5.65
C GLY A 352 11.73 14.91 -5.60
N LEU A 353 12.44 15.85 -6.24
CA LEU A 353 12.04 17.25 -6.29
C LEU A 353 10.62 17.43 -6.85
N VAL A 354 10.30 16.75 -7.96
CA VAL A 354 8.96 16.78 -8.54
C VAL A 354 7.93 16.14 -7.61
N ALA A 355 8.28 15.00 -6.97
CA ALA A 355 7.38 14.31 -6.05
C ALA A 355 6.99 15.19 -4.85
N GLY A 356 7.95 15.93 -4.27
CA GLY A 356 7.68 16.83 -3.14
C GLY A 356 6.76 18.01 -3.47
N ILE A 357 6.69 18.46 -4.73
CA ILE A 357 5.70 19.43 -5.19
C ILE A 357 4.37 18.73 -5.47
N LEU A 358 4.42 17.60 -6.16
CA LEU A 358 3.24 16.87 -6.61
C LEU A 358 2.37 16.40 -5.44
N VAL A 359 2.97 15.92 -4.35
CA VAL A 359 2.22 15.48 -3.17
C VAL A 359 1.33 16.58 -2.62
N ILE A 360 1.82 17.84 -2.58
CA ILE A 360 1.05 18.98 -2.11
C ILE A 360 -0.07 19.34 -3.11
N TRP A 361 0.21 19.29 -4.41
CA TRP A 361 -0.80 19.58 -5.43
C TRP A 361 -1.93 18.55 -5.44
N VAL A 362 -1.61 17.28 -5.26
CA VAL A 362 -2.65 16.23 -5.18
C VAL A 362 -3.44 16.35 -3.89
N THR A 363 -2.81 16.73 -2.77
CA THR A 363 -3.51 17.05 -1.51
C THR A 363 -4.49 18.20 -1.71
N ASP A 364 -4.04 19.29 -2.35
CA ASP A 364 -4.91 20.44 -2.67
C ASP A 364 -6.07 20.05 -3.60
N LEU A 365 -5.82 19.15 -4.57
CA LEU A 365 -6.86 18.64 -5.46
C LEU A 365 -7.93 17.87 -4.68
N LEU A 366 -7.54 16.97 -3.75
CA LEU A 366 -8.49 16.24 -2.91
C LEU A 366 -9.32 17.19 -2.03
N GLU A 367 -8.68 18.19 -1.44
CA GLU A 367 -9.37 19.25 -0.70
C GLU A 367 -10.38 20.01 -1.59
N TRP A 368 -9.99 20.29 -2.84
CA TRP A 368 -10.86 21.00 -3.78
C TRP A 368 -12.07 20.15 -4.22
N VAL A 369 -11.90 18.85 -4.44
CA VAL A 369 -12.99 17.93 -4.81
C VAL A 369 -13.74 17.35 -3.61
N ARG A 370 -13.39 17.75 -2.38
CA ARG A 370 -14.02 17.32 -1.11
C ARG A 370 -13.89 15.81 -0.84
N ILE A 371 -12.72 15.25 -1.10
CA ILE A 371 -12.36 13.89 -0.69
C ILE A 371 -11.54 13.97 0.59
N ASP A 372 -12.01 13.35 1.66
CA ASP A 372 -11.35 13.36 2.98
C ASP A 372 -10.35 12.20 3.06
N ASP A 373 -9.09 12.53 2.91
CA ASP A 373 -7.93 11.64 3.09
C ASP A 373 -7.16 12.11 4.33
N PRO A 374 -7.32 11.46 5.49
CA PRO A 374 -6.83 11.95 6.77
C PRO A 374 -5.32 12.12 6.86
N ILE A 375 -4.56 11.21 6.25
CA ILE A 375 -3.10 11.16 6.40
C ILE A 375 -2.33 11.44 5.10
N GLY A 376 -3.04 11.58 3.98
CA GLY A 376 -2.42 11.83 2.68
C GLY A 376 -1.97 10.56 1.95
N ALA A 377 -2.67 9.44 2.16
CA ALA A 377 -2.36 8.17 1.49
C ALA A 377 -2.47 8.27 -0.04
N VAL A 378 -3.52 8.93 -0.54
CA VAL A 378 -3.73 9.09 -2.00
C VAL A 378 -2.65 9.96 -2.65
N PRO A 379 -2.32 11.17 -2.17
CA PRO A 379 -1.28 11.98 -2.79
C PRO A 379 0.10 11.35 -2.74
N VAL A 380 0.46 10.70 -1.62
CA VAL A 380 1.75 10.04 -1.45
C VAL A 380 1.84 8.81 -2.35
N HIS A 381 0.86 7.90 -2.29
CA HIS A 381 0.99 6.58 -2.92
C HIS A 381 0.44 6.54 -4.35
N LEU A 382 -0.76 7.07 -4.62
CA LEU A 382 -1.30 7.09 -5.99
C LEU A 382 -0.62 8.16 -6.83
N GLY A 383 -0.61 9.40 -6.37
CA GLY A 383 -0.07 10.53 -7.12
C GLY A 383 1.42 10.36 -7.43
N CYS A 384 2.22 10.12 -6.41
CA CYS A 384 3.67 9.98 -6.58
C CYS A 384 4.08 8.61 -7.08
N GLY A 385 3.26 7.56 -6.93
CA GLY A 385 3.49 6.25 -7.55
C GLY A 385 3.37 6.29 -9.07
N ILE A 386 2.34 6.95 -9.60
CA ILE A 386 2.21 7.19 -11.05
C ILE A 386 3.41 7.99 -11.57
N TRP A 387 3.78 9.07 -10.88
CA TRP A 387 4.95 9.86 -11.25
C TRP A 387 6.23 9.02 -11.26
N GLY A 388 6.46 8.22 -10.21
CA GLY A 388 7.64 7.35 -10.11
C GLY A 388 7.76 6.40 -11.28
N THR A 389 6.68 5.76 -11.65
CA THR A 389 6.65 4.85 -12.79
C THR A 389 6.92 5.57 -14.12
N LEU A 390 6.29 6.71 -14.36
CA LEU A 390 6.53 7.51 -15.58
C LEU A 390 7.96 8.05 -15.62
N SER A 391 8.53 8.43 -14.48
CA SER A 391 9.88 8.95 -14.36
C SER A 391 10.95 7.97 -14.81
N LEU A 392 10.73 6.64 -14.67
CA LEU A 392 11.60 5.63 -15.23
C LEU A 392 11.73 5.79 -16.75
N GLY A 393 10.60 5.94 -17.45
CA GLY A 393 10.58 6.16 -18.90
C GLY A 393 11.27 7.44 -19.36
N LEU A 394 11.46 8.40 -18.46
CA LEU A 394 12.18 9.65 -18.72
C LEU A 394 13.66 9.55 -18.38
N PHE A 395 14.01 9.05 -17.18
CA PHE A 395 15.32 9.19 -16.54
C PHE A 395 16.19 7.93 -16.55
N ALA A 396 15.70 6.77 -17.01
CA ALA A 396 16.54 5.57 -17.10
C ALA A 396 17.75 5.81 -18.02
N THR A 397 18.96 5.51 -17.51
CA THR A 397 20.22 5.91 -18.17
C THR A 397 20.62 5.03 -19.35
N GLY A 398 20.16 3.77 -19.38
CA GLY A 398 20.63 2.75 -20.29
C GLY A 398 21.96 2.09 -19.89
N ALA A 399 22.56 2.53 -18.78
CA ALA A 399 23.82 1.98 -18.29
C ALA A 399 23.65 0.76 -17.37
N TYR A 400 22.42 0.49 -16.92
CA TYR A 400 22.12 -0.56 -15.93
C TYR A 400 21.14 -1.56 -16.54
N GLY A 401 21.49 -2.84 -16.43
CA GLY A 401 20.66 -3.95 -16.94
C GLY A 401 19.60 -4.41 -15.95
N LEU A 402 19.47 -5.73 -15.78
CA LEU A 402 18.59 -6.33 -14.79
C LEU A 402 19.39 -6.97 -13.65
N PRO A 403 18.91 -6.93 -12.39
CA PRO A 403 19.54 -7.66 -11.31
C PRO A 403 19.40 -9.18 -11.56
N THR A 404 20.46 -9.91 -11.22
CA THR A 404 20.52 -11.38 -11.30
C THR A 404 21.11 -11.96 -10.03
N PRO A 405 20.95 -13.26 -9.77
CA PRO A 405 21.52 -13.92 -8.60
C PRO A 405 23.05 -13.77 -8.47
N THR A 406 23.73 -13.52 -9.58
CA THR A 406 25.19 -13.41 -9.65
C THR A 406 25.67 -11.96 -9.87
N GLY A 407 24.77 -10.98 -9.86
CA GLY A 407 25.11 -9.59 -10.12
C GLY A 407 24.10 -8.90 -11.05
N MET A 408 24.54 -8.46 -12.23
CA MET A 408 23.70 -7.72 -13.17
C MET A 408 23.80 -8.31 -14.59
N ASP A 409 22.65 -8.54 -15.24
CA ASP A 409 22.56 -8.85 -16.67
C ASP A 409 22.57 -7.54 -17.48
N SER A 410 23.67 -7.23 -18.12
CA SER A 410 23.84 -6.06 -18.96
C SER A 410 23.31 -6.23 -20.39
N SER A 411 22.80 -7.41 -20.78
CA SER A 411 22.23 -7.65 -22.11
C SER A 411 20.89 -6.92 -22.31
N VAL A 412 20.19 -6.64 -21.22
CA VAL A 412 18.92 -5.88 -21.23
C VAL A 412 19.21 -4.40 -20.99
N VAL A 413 18.77 -3.56 -21.91
CA VAL A 413 18.97 -2.10 -21.82
C VAL A 413 17.65 -1.41 -21.50
N VAL A 414 17.57 -0.77 -20.32
CA VAL A 414 16.44 0.07 -19.91
C VAL A 414 16.85 1.53 -20.06
N LYS A 415 16.32 2.21 -21.08
CA LYS A 415 16.76 3.55 -21.47
C LYS A 415 15.58 4.50 -21.67
N GLY A 416 15.59 5.60 -20.94
CA GLY A 416 14.54 6.61 -20.95
C GLY A 416 14.75 7.70 -22.02
N LEU A 417 13.73 8.52 -22.18
CA LEU A 417 13.67 9.57 -23.18
C LEU A 417 14.85 10.56 -23.10
N PHE A 418 15.20 11.02 -21.90
CA PHE A 418 16.25 12.02 -21.71
C PHE A 418 17.68 11.50 -21.97
N TYR A 419 17.83 10.20 -22.07
CA TYR A 419 19.09 9.54 -22.38
C TYR A 419 19.14 8.97 -23.80
N GLY A 420 18.16 9.33 -24.66
CA GLY A 420 18.09 8.90 -26.04
C GLY A 420 17.50 7.51 -26.27
N GLY A 421 16.67 7.03 -25.31
CA GLY A 421 15.91 5.76 -25.46
C GLY A 421 14.64 5.89 -26.30
N GLY A 422 14.31 7.09 -26.79
CA GLY A 422 13.07 7.34 -27.51
C GLY A 422 11.84 7.21 -26.60
N LEU A 423 10.68 6.96 -27.18
CA LEU A 423 9.42 6.87 -26.43
C LEU A 423 9.06 5.45 -25.97
N ALA A 424 9.78 4.41 -26.39
CA ALA A 424 9.39 3.03 -26.15
C ALA A 424 9.21 2.72 -24.67
N GLN A 425 10.22 3.02 -23.84
CA GLN A 425 10.14 2.77 -22.40
C GLN A 425 9.08 3.66 -21.72
N LEU A 426 8.99 4.94 -22.10
CA LEU A 426 7.97 5.83 -21.54
C LEU A 426 6.55 5.36 -21.86
N THR A 427 6.32 4.89 -23.09
CA THR A 427 5.03 4.31 -23.51
C THR A 427 4.70 3.05 -22.73
N ALA A 428 5.68 2.15 -22.53
CA ALA A 428 5.50 0.95 -21.71
C ALA A 428 5.10 1.29 -20.27
N GLN A 429 5.78 2.27 -19.66
CA GLN A 429 5.46 2.75 -18.32
C GLN A 429 4.06 3.39 -18.24
N ALA A 430 3.70 4.18 -19.23
CA ALA A 430 2.38 4.81 -19.30
C ALA A 430 1.26 3.78 -19.44
N ILE A 431 1.43 2.78 -20.32
CA ILE A 431 0.47 1.68 -20.51
C ILE A 431 0.35 0.88 -19.19
N GLY A 432 1.48 0.48 -18.61
CA GLY A 432 1.49 -0.33 -17.39
C GLY A 432 0.84 0.40 -16.21
N SER A 433 1.24 1.64 -15.96
CA SER A 433 0.65 2.44 -14.88
C SER A 433 -0.85 2.68 -15.11
N ALA A 434 -1.26 3.03 -16.33
CA ALA A 434 -2.67 3.25 -16.65
C ALA A 434 -3.51 1.95 -16.50
N ALA A 435 -2.99 0.82 -16.99
CA ALA A 435 -3.68 -0.47 -16.90
C ALA A 435 -3.86 -0.91 -15.44
N VAL A 436 -2.78 -0.89 -14.65
CA VAL A 436 -2.79 -1.29 -13.23
C VAL A 436 -3.71 -0.38 -12.42
N VAL A 437 -3.57 0.94 -12.55
CA VAL A 437 -4.40 1.90 -11.80
C VAL A 437 -5.87 1.78 -12.20
N SER A 438 -6.19 1.69 -13.49
CA SER A 438 -7.58 1.57 -13.95
C SER A 438 -8.23 0.26 -13.47
N ALA A 439 -7.52 -0.87 -13.59
CA ALA A 439 -8.01 -2.15 -13.10
C ALA A 439 -8.22 -2.14 -11.58
N THR A 440 -7.26 -1.55 -10.83
CA THR A 440 -7.38 -1.39 -9.38
C THR A 440 -8.57 -0.55 -9.01
N LEU A 441 -8.79 0.60 -9.65
CA LEU A 441 -9.96 1.45 -9.39
C LEU A 441 -11.27 0.68 -9.61
N VAL A 442 -11.37 -0.07 -10.71
CA VAL A 442 -12.56 -0.88 -11.01
C VAL A 442 -12.77 -1.97 -9.95
N ALA A 443 -11.72 -2.74 -9.63
CA ALA A 443 -11.79 -3.80 -8.62
C ALA A 443 -12.13 -3.23 -7.23
N SER A 444 -11.54 -2.09 -6.87
CA SER A 444 -11.80 -1.39 -5.60
C SER A 444 -13.25 -0.92 -5.49
N VAL A 445 -13.82 -0.39 -6.56
CA VAL A 445 -15.26 -0.03 -6.57
C VAL A 445 -16.10 -1.25 -6.27
N VAL A 446 -15.80 -2.40 -6.87
CA VAL A 446 -16.55 -3.64 -6.60
C VAL A 446 -16.42 -4.03 -5.13
N VAL A 447 -15.22 -4.11 -4.59
CA VAL A 447 -14.96 -4.54 -3.20
C VAL A 447 -15.57 -3.54 -2.21
N MET A 448 -15.25 -2.24 -2.33
CA MET A 448 -15.69 -1.24 -1.36
C MET A 448 -17.21 -1.07 -1.34
N TYR A 449 -17.88 -1.12 -2.50
CA TYR A 449 -19.34 -1.01 -2.52
C TYR A 449 -20.02 -2.33 -2.14
N ALA A 450 -19.41 -3.49 -2.33
CA ALA A 450 -19.89 -4.74 -1.78
C ALA A 450 -19.84 -4.72 -0.24
N VAL A 451 -18.72 -4.28 0.33
CA VAL A 451 -18.61 -4.11 1.80
C VAL A 451 -19.57 -3.04 2.30
N LYS A 452 -19.71 -1.92 1.60
CA LYS A 452 -20.71 -0.88 1.94
C LYS A 452 -22.13 -1.42 1.96
N ALA A 453 -22.47 -2.33 1.04
CA ALA A 453 -23.80 -2.95 0.98
C ALA A 453 -24.09 -3.89 2.17
N THR A 454 -23.08 -4.39 2.88
CA THR A 454 -23.27 -5.13 4.15
C THR A 454 -23.67 -4.21 5.31
N GLY A 455 -23.49 -2.89 5.16
CA GLY A 455 -23.72 -1.90 6.21
C GLY A 455 -22.58 -1.81 7.24
N THR A 456 -21.42 -2.45 6.97
CA THR A 456 -20.28 -2.49 7.91
C THR A 456 -19.14 -1.55 7.54
N LEU A 457 -19.11 -1.02 6.30
CA LEU A 457 -17.99 -0.20 5.84
C LEU A 457 -17.82 1.09 6.65
N ARG A 458 -18.91 1.76 7.01
CA ARG A 458 -18.85 2.98 7.83
C ARG A 458 -19.47 2.74 9.20
N VAL A 459 -18.77 3.18 10.24
CA VAL A 459 -19.29 3.19 11.61
C VAL A 459 -20.52 4.08 11.73
N SER A 460 -21.36 3.85 12.75
CA SER A 460 -22.53 4.70 13.03
C SER A 460 -22.09 6.15 13.36
N LYS A 461 -23.02 7.10 13.27
CA LYS A 461 -22.73 8.49 13.66
C LYS A 461 -22.35 8.60 15.14
N GLU A 462 -23.03 7.82 15.97
CA GLU A 462 -22.78 7.73 17.40
C GLU A 462 -21.36 7.21 17.65
N GLY A 463 -20.95 6.13 16.96
CA GLY A 463 -19.61 5.55 17.07
C GLY A 463 -18.51 6.51 16.58
N GLU A 464 -18.76 7.24 15.48
CA GLU A 464 -17.78 8.24 14.98
C GLU A 464 -17.65 9.44 15.96
N LEU A 465 -18.71 9.81 16.68
CA LEU A 465 -18.70 10.87 17.71
C LEU A 465 -18.07 10.39 19.01
N GLU A 466 -18.35 9.18 19.44
CA GLU A 466 -17.77 8.55 20.62
C GLU A 466 -16.26 8.33 20.44
N GLY A 467 -15.85 7.88 19.25
CA GLY A 467 -14.50 7.48 18.88
C GLY A 467 -14.38 5.98 18.72
N LEU A 468 -13.64 5.55 17.69
CA LEU A 468 -13.59 4.14 17.30
C LEU A 468 -12.92 3.26 18.37
N ASP A 469 -11.95 3.81 19.13
CA ASP A 469 -11.29 3.10 20.22
C ASP A 469 -12.27 2.59 21.26
N LEU A 470 -13.20 3.45 21.65
CA LEU A 470 -14.24 3.11 22.64
C LEU A 470 -15.36 2.30 22.00
N HIS A 471 -15.84 2.75 20.85
CA HIS A 471 -17.01 2.17 20.18
C HIS A 471 -16.80 0.74 19.68
N GLU A 472 -15.66 0.50 19.02
CA GLU A 472 -15.37 -0.81 18.40
C GLU A 472 -14.62 -1.75 19.36
N HIS A 473 -13.76 -1.19 20.24
CA HIS A 473 -12.81 -1.98 21.04
C HIS A 473 -13.03 -1.87 22.56
N GLY A 474 -13.86 -0.92 23.04
CA GLY A 474 -14.09 -0.72 24.46
C GLY A 474 -12.86 -0.22 25.23
N MET A 475 -11.93 0.44 24.56
CA MET A 475 -10.66 0.92 25.10
C MET A 475 -10.50 2.42 24.88
N VAL A 476 -9.62 3.04 25.66
CA VAL A 476 -9.19 4.44 25.48
C VAL A 476 -7.69 4.54 25.50
N SER A 477 -7.11 5.29 24.55
CA SER A 477 -5.66 5.39 24.38
C SER A 477 -4.97 6.12 25.55
N TYR A 478 -5.67 7.02 26.22
CA TYR A 478 -5.16 7.88 27.31
C TYR A 478 -6.11 7.89 28.50
N PRO A 479 -6.19 6.80 29.27
CA PRO A 479 -7.18 6.66 30.34
C PRO A 479 -7.03 7.71 31.45
N GLU A 480 -5.83 8.22 31.71
CA GLU A 480 -5.57 9.27 32.71
C GLU A 480 -6.12 10.65 32.35
N TYR A 481 -6.43 10.88 31.05
CA TYR A 481 -7.05 12.13 30.58
C TYR A 481 -8.55 12.04 30.38
N VAL A 482 -9.15 10.90 30.69
CA VAL A 482 -10.63 10.76 30.60
C VAL A 482 -11.26 11.45 31.78
N ILE A 483 -12.09 12.47 31.54
CA ILE A 483 -12.89 13.11 32.56
C ILE A 483 -14.00 12.12 32.92
N HIS A 484 -13.89 11.49 34.07
CA HIS A 484 -14.96 10.67 34.64
C HIS A 484 -16.06 11.59 35.18
N ASP A 485 -17.14 11.75 34.45
CA ASP A 485 -18.39 12.23 35.05
C ASP A 485 -18.86 11.15 36.03
N SER A 486 -18.97 11.52 37.29
CA SER A 486 -19.37 10.61 38.38
C SER A 486 -20.74 9.95 38.18
N ASN A 487 -21.50 10.37 37.17
CA ASN A 487 -22.80 9.84 36.81
C ASN A 487 -22.75 8.86 35.60
N VAL A 488 -21.62 8.71 34.94
CA VAL A 488 -21.46 7.73 33.86
C VAL A 488 -20.58 6.60 34.38
N VAL A 489 -21.20 5.54 34.86
CA VAL A 489 -20.50 4.28 35.14
C VAL A 489 -20.11 3.66 33.80
N PRO A 490 -18.83 3.55 33.47
CA PRO A 490 -18.42 2.85 32.25
C PRO A 490 -18.87 1.38 32.32
N HIS A 491 -19.63 0.92 31.35
CA HIS A 491 -20.09 -0.47 31.28
C HIS A 491 -18.98 -1.48 30.94
N PHE A 492 -17.70 -1.12 31.09
CA PHE A 492 -16.56 -1.98 30.70
C PHE A 492 -15.98 -2.83 31.83
N ILE A 493 -16.53 -2.79 33.01
CA ILE A 493 -16.07 -3.67 34.08
C ILE A 493 -17.13 -4.70 34.39
N THR A 494 -17.33 -5.63 33.49
CA THR A 494 -17.59 -7.01 33.88
C THR A 494 -16.21 -7.69 33.90
N PRO A 495 -15.62 -7.97 35.05
CA PRO A 495 -14.39 -8.76 35.09
C PRO A 495 -14.76 -10.17 34.63
N ALA A 496 -14.22 -10.60 33.48
CA ALA A 496 -13.95 -12.03 33.37
C ALA A 496 -13.08 -12.38 34.58
N ALA A 497 -13.54 -13.33 35.37
CA ALA A 497 -12.97 -13.73 36.63
C ALA A 497 -11.45 -13.85 36.58
N SER A 498 -10.71 -12.91 37.14
CA SER A 498 -9.34 -13.03 37.52
C SER A 498 -9.12 -12.26 38.81
N ALA A 499 -8.45 -12.93 39.73
CA ALA A 499 -8.24 -12.61 41.14
C ALA A 499 -7.85 -11.15 41.45
N PRO A 500 -8.17 -10.68 42.65
CA PRO A 500 -7.99 -9.29 43.05
C PRO A 500 -6.52 -8.95 43.27
N PHE A 501 -5.96 -8.02 42.51
CA PHE A 501 -4.81 -7.28 42.96
C PHE A 501 -5.30 -6.19 43.94
N SER A 502 -5.27 -6.50 45.21
CA SER A 502 -5.46 -5.51 46.27
C SER A 502 -4.16 -4.78 46.51
N VAL A 503 -4.07 -3.54 46.01
CA VAL A 503 -3.06 -2.59 46.51
C VAL A 503 -3.62 -1.95 47.79
N PRO A 504 -2.97 -2.07 48.96
CA PRO A 504 -3.45 -1.40 50.14
C PRO A 504 -3.13 0.10 50.05
N VAL A 505 -4.16 0.92 49.86
CA VAL A 505 -4.05 2.36 50.08
C VAL A 505 -4.01 2.61 51.59
N LYS A 506 -2.83 2.86 52.13
CA LYS A 506 -2.68 3.52 53.41
C LYS A 506 -2.68 5.02 53.20
N ALA A 507 -3.80 5.65 53.39
CA ALA A 507 -3.87 7.08 53.61
C ALA A 507 -4.38 7.30 55.06
N LYS A 508 -3.51 7.66 55.96
CA LYS A 508 -3.78 8.48 57.12
C LYS A 508 -2.70 9.54 57.16
N VAL A 509 -3.07 10.75 56.86
CA VAL A 509 -2.42 11.94 57.39
C VAL A 509 -3.43 12.61 58.27
N GLU A 510 -3.28 12.48 59.56
CA GLU A 510 -3.92 13.30 60.57
C GLU A 510 -2.91 14.38 61.00
N ALA A 511 -3.47 15.62 61.11
CA ALA A 511 -2.97 16.84 61.73
C ALA A 511 -1.76 17.54 61.10
#